data_f8283faff1b6f86b366bcdaa62bb2f9f
#
_entry.id   f8283faff1b6f86b366bcdaa62bb2f9f
#
_cell.length_a   1.000
_cell.length_b   1.000
_cell.length_c   1.000
_cell.angle_alpha   90.00
_cell.angle_beta   90.00
_cell.angle_gamma   90.00
#
_symmetry.space_group_name_H-M   'P 1'
#
loop_
_entity.id
_entity.type
_entity.pdbx_description
1 polymer ?
#
loop_
_entity_poly.entity_id
_entity_poly.type
_entity_poly.pdbx_seq_one_letter_code
_entity_poly.pdbx_strand_id
1 'polypeptide(L)'
;MKVKCKICGTLIERDTAYKIVKNGKNLYYCSENEYIDYTNQQIKLAQQKQRMYEAIEYFIGKTTNTALFKEINIWLSVADYDTICNYLSDNKSYISSAMNKDFSSEYAKIRYFSAIVKNSIGDYKPLKPEPIKTAEAEFYETKYQPKRKRKCLADYEDGD
;
A
#
# COMPACT_ATOMS: atom_id res chain seq x y z
N MET A 1 37.91 6.96 14.43
CA MET A 1 37.44 8.09 13.56
C MET A 1 35.92 8.13 13.60
N LYS A 2 35.33 9.30 13.95
CA LYS A 2 33.88 9.43 14.08
C LYS A 2 33.20 9.79 12.77
N VAL A 3 32.05 9.18 12.49
CA VAL A 3 31.18 9.42 11.35
C VAL A 3 29.76 9.75 11.82
N LYS A 4 28.98 10.42 11.00
CA LYS A 4 27.62 10.84 11.35
C LYS A 4 26.60 9.84 10.81
N CYS A 5 25.72 9.33 11.67
CA CYS A 5 24.59 8.51 11.24
C CYS A 5 23.68 9.30 10.28
N LYS A 6 23.26 8.66 9.19
CA LYS A 6 22.41 9.30 8.16
C LYS A 6 20.96 9.52 8.62
N ILE A 7 20.50 8.77 9.61
CA ILE A 7 19.12 8.81 10.08
C ILE A 7 19.01 9.77 11.26
N CYS A 8 19.65 9.44 12.39
CA CYS A 8 19.49 10.19 13.63
C CYS A 8 20.54 11.33 13.81
N GLY A 9 21.57 11.38 12.97
CA GLY A 9 22.62 12.40 13.03
C GLY A 9 23.66 12.20 14.14
N THR A 10 23.56 11.16 14.95
CA THR A 10 24.50 10.85 16.03
C THR A 10 25.91 10.57 15.49
N LEU A 11 26.91 11.00 16.22
CA LEU A 11 28.32 10.67 15.94
C LEU A 11 28.65 9.29 16.49
N ILE A 12 29.06 8.38 15.61
CA ILE A 12 29.39 6.97 15.91
C ILE A 12 30.81 6.66 15.46
N GLU A 13 31.45 5.68 16.10
CA GLU A 13 32.74 5.21 15.65
C GLU A 13 32.61 4.49 14.31
N ARG A 14 33.48 4.83 13.35
CA ARG A 14 33.46 4.31 11.99
C ARG A 14 33.53 2.79 11.93
N ASP A 15 34.30 2.19 12.84
CA ASP A 15 34.60 0.76 12.84
C ASP A 15 33.45 -0.09 13.42
N THR A 16 32.55 0.53 14.20
CA THR A 16 31.34 -0.10 14.75
C THR A 16 30.06 0.28 14.01
N ALA A 17 30.14 1.29 13.12
CA ALA A 17 29.00 1.76 12.37
C ALA A 17 28.55 0.76 11.30
N TYR A 18 27.23 0.56 11.15
CA TYR A 18 26.70 -0.16 10.00
C TYR A 18 26.90 0.66 8.73
N LYS A 19 27.57 0.07 7.74
CA LYS A 19 28.01 0.77 6.53
C LYS A 19 27.34 0.21 5.29
N ILE A 20 26.78 1.09 4.47
CA ILE A 20 26.26 0.77 3.12
C ILE A 20 26.95 1.63 2.07
N VAL A 21 27.24 1.05 0.92
CA VAL A 21 27.76 1.79 -0.24
C VAL A 21 26.62 2.04 -1.21
N LYS A 22 26.26 3.31 -1.44
CA LYS A 22 25.23 3.71 -2.41
C LYS A 22 25.78 4.77 -3.35
N ASN A 23 25.73 4.53 -4.65
CA ASN A 23 26.26 5.43 -5.70
C ASN A 23 27.74 5.82 -5.46
N GLY A 24 28.57 4.85 -5.06
CA GLY A 24 30.00 5.06 -4.76
C GLY A 24 30.29 5.81 -3.46
N LYS A 25 29.26 6.17 -2.68
CA LYS A 25 29.42 6.87 -1.39
C LYS A 25 29.14 5.94 -0.23
N ASN A 26 29.99 6.02 0.81
CA ASN A 26 29.80 5.32 2.07
C ASN A 26 28.74 6.06 2.90
N LEU A 27 27.68 5.36 3.30
CA LEU A 27 26.65 5.83 4.21
C LEU A 27 26.77 5.03 5.50
N TYR A 28 26.70 5.72 6.64
CA TYR A 28 26.88 5.12 7.96
C TYR A 28 25.60 5.26 8.79
N TYR A 29 25.26 4.22 9.54
CA TYR A 29 24.08 4.10 10.39
C TYR A 29 24.49 3.57 11.76
N CYS A 30 23.69 3.83 12.81
CA CYS A 30 24.00 3.35 14.15
C CYS A 30 23.99 1.83 14.23
N SER A 31 23.05 1.18 13.53
CA SER A 31 22.92 -0.28 13.46
C SER A 31 22.25 -0.72 12.15
N GLU A 32 22.34 -2.01 11.86
CA GLU A 32 21.61 -2.63 10.75
C GLU A 32 20.11 -2.53 10.94
N ASN A 33 19.61 -2.76 12.15
CA ASN A 33 18.17 -2.67 12.46
C ASN A 33 17.63 -1.26 12.20
N GLU A 34 18.35 -0.20 12.62
CA GLU A 34 17.96 1.18 12.33
C GLU A 34 17.83 1.43 10.82
N TYR A 35 18.76 0.89 10.04
CA TYR A 35 18.72 1.00 8.58
C TYR A 35 17.53 0.23 7.98
N ILE A 36 17.28 -0.99 8.45
CA ILE A 36 16.15 -1.83 7.98
C ILE A 36 14.82 -1.15 8.30
N ASP A 37 14.64 -0.69 9.54
CA ASP A 37 13.41 -0.01 9.98
C ASP A 37 13.16 1.26 9.17
N TYR A 38 14.19 2.08 8.98
CA TYR A 38 14.10 3.27 8.15
C TYR A 38 13.72 2.93 6.69
N THR A 39 14.36 1.91 6.12
CA THR A 39 14.11 1.49 4.74
C THR A 39 12.67 0.98 4.59
N ASN A 40 12.19 0.17 5.54
CA ASN A 40 10.82 -0.33 5.56
C ASN A 40 9.80 0.81 5.69
N GLN A 41 10.07 1.82 6.51
CA GLN A 41 9.23 3.02 6.62
C GLN A 41 9.18 3.79 5.28
N GLN A 42 10.32 3.95 4.60
CA GLN A 42 10.36 4.63 3.30
C GLN A 42 9.59 3.86 2.23
N ILE A 43 9.72 2.52 2.20
CA ILE A 43 8.96 1.66 1.28
C ILE A 43 7.46 1.79 1.55
N LYS A 44 7.05 1.70 2.81
CA LYS A 44 5.65 1.85 3.21
C LYS A 44 5.08 3.21 2.77
N LEU A 45 5.81 4.28 3.04
CA LEU A 45 5.40 5.64 2.64
C LEU A 45 5.29 5.77 1.12
N ALA A 46 6.23 5.21 0.36
CA ALA A 46 6.18 5.21 -1.10
C ALA A 46 4.96 4.44 -1.63
N GLN A 47 4.62 3.29 -1.02
CA GLN A 47 3.44 2.51 -1.38
C GLN A 47 2.14 3.26 -1.06
N GLN A 48 2.04 3.89 0.11
CA GLN A 48 0.88 4.70 0.49
C GLN A 48 0.68 5.86 -0.50
N LYS A 49 1.76 6.56 -0.81
CA LYS A 49 1.76 7.64 -1.79
C LYS A 49 1.31 7.15 -3.17
N GLN A 50 1.84 6.04 -3.63
CA GLN A 50 1.47 5.45 -4.92
C GLN A 50 -0.02 5.11 -4.98
N ARG A 51 -0.55 4.43 -3.95
CA ARG A 51 -1.98 4.08 -3.86
C ARG A 51 -2.88 5.31 -3.90
N MET A 52 -2.50 6.38 -3.19
CA MET A 52 -3.24 7.64 -3.24
C MET A 52 -3.26 8.24 -4.65
N TYR A 53 -2.12 8.26 -5.35
CA TYR A 53 -2.07 8.78 -6.73
C TYR A 53 -2.91 7.94 -7.70
N GLU A 54 -2.89 6.62 -7.58
CA GLU A 54 -3.73 5.72 -8.38
C GLU A 54 -5.23 5.97 -8.12
N ALA A 55 -5.61 6.19 -6.86
CA ALA A 55 -6.98 6.54 -6.51
C ALA A 55 -7.41 7.90 -7.11
N ILE A 56 -6.53 8.89 -7.11
CA ILE A 56 -6.78 10.21 -7.72
C ILE A 56 -6.88 10.08 -9.24
N GLU A 57 -5.97 9.33 -9.87
CA GLU A 57 -5.95 9.10 -11.32
C GLU A 57 -7.25 8.47 -11.83
N TYR A 58 -7.90 7.64 -11.03
CA TYR A 58 -9.19 7.06 -11.35
C TYR A 58 -10.25 8.15 -11.66
N PHE A 59 -10.26 9.28 -10.93
CA PHE A 59 -11.28 10.34 -11.08
C PHE A 59 -10.93 11.40 -12.12
N ILE A 60 -9.68 11.81 -12.18
CA ILE A 60 -9.25 12.93 -13.03
C ILE A 60 -8.46 12.48 -14.26
N GLY A 61 -7.99 11.23 -14.30
CA GLY A 61 -7.08 10.70 -15.33
C GLY A 61 -5.63 11.05 -15.06
N LYS A 62 -4.74 10.54 -15.90
CA LYS A 62 -3.29 10.86 -15.83
C LYS A 62 -3.06 12.33 -16.09
N THR A 63 -2.42 13.02 -15.15
CA THR A 63 -2.09 14.43 -15.27
C THR A 63 -0.75 14.74 -14.64
N THR A 64 0.01 15.65 -15.27
CA THR A 64 1.23 16.25 -14.71
C THR A 64 0.99 17.69 -14.28
N ASN A 65 -0.28 18.10 -14.18
CA ASN A 65 -0.64 19.48 -13.86
C ASN A 65 -0.20 19.86 -12.44
N THR A 66 0.62 20.89 -12.35
CA THR A 66 1.16 21.39 -11.07
C THR A 66 0.09 21.85 -10.07
N ALA A 67 -1.10 22.21 -10.56
CA ALA A 67 -2.22 22.58 -9.71
C ALA A 67 -2.66 21.41 -8.83
N LEU A 68 -2.67 20.16 -9.37
CA LEU A 68 -3.00 18.98 -8.59
C LEU A 68 -2.02 18.77 -7.42
N PHE A 69 -0.72 18.90 -7.67
CA PHE A 69 0.28 18.74 -6.62
C PHE A 69 0.15 19.79 -5.50
N LYS A 70 -0.24 21.02 -5.84
CA LYS A 70 -0.52 22.05 -4.84
C LYS A 70 -1.73 21.66 -3.98
N GLU A 71 -2.80 21.17 -4.59
CA GLU A 71 -3.99 20.75 -3.87
C GLU A 71 -3.71 19.53 -2.97
N ILE A 72 -2.95 18.53 -3.47
CA ILE A 72 -2.53 17.37 -2.68
C ILE A 72 -1.73 17.81 -1.44
N ASN A 73 -0.83 18.76 -1.56
CA ASN A 73 -0.08 19.27 -0.41
C ASN A 73 -0.99 19.94 0.63
N ILE A 74 -2.07 20.59 0.19
CA ILE A 74 -3.09 21.15 1.10
C ILE A 74 -3.81 20.02 1.84
N TRP A 75 -4.20 18.94 1.15
CA TRP A 75 -4.85 17.80 1.79
C TRP A 75 -3.92 17.11 2.80
N LEU A 76 -2.64 16.96 2.45
CA LEU A 76 -1.62 16.37 3.32
C LEU A 76 -1.28 17.21 4.55
N SER A 77 -1.70 18.48 4.60
CA SER A 77 -1.60 19.26 5.84
C SER A 77 -2.70 18.93 6.86
N VAL A 78 -3.75 18.22 6.44
CA VAL A 78 -4.92 17.86 7.24
C VAL A 78 -5.03 16.36 7.48
N ALA A 79 -4.62 15.53 6.50
CA ALA A 79 -4.76 14.08 6.52
C ALA A 79 -3.52 13.40 5.92
N ASP A 80 -3.24 12.18 6.32
CA ASP A 80 -2.17 11.37 5.75
C ASP A 80 -2.60 10.67 4.44
N TYR A 81 -1.64 10.02 3.76
CA TYR A 81 -1.87 9.33 2.49
C TYR A 81 -2.94 8.24 2.60
N ASP A 82 -2.94 7.47 3.69
CA ASP A 82 -3.90 6.39 3.89
C ASP A 82 -5.31 6.93 4.11
N THR A 83 -5.46 7.99 4.90
CA THR A 83 -6.75 8.64 5.15
C THR A 83 -7.34 9.19 3.86
N ILE A 84 -6.53 9.86 3.03
CA ILE A 84 -6.98 10.37 1.73
C ILE A 84 -7.39 9.21 0.82
N CYS A 85 -6.60 8.14 0.74
CA CYS A 85 -6.90 6.97 -0.07
C CYS A 85 -8.21 6.29 0.37
N ASN A 86 -8.42 6.12 1.68
CA ASN A 86 -9.62 5.53 2.24
C ASN A 86 -10.84 6.42 1.95
N TYR A 87 -10.73 7.74 2.15
CA TYR A 87 -11.78 8.69 1.81
C TYR A 87 -12.22 8.56 0.34
N LEU A 88 -11.25 8.53 -0.59
CA LEU A 88 -11.53 8.39 -2.02
C LEU A 88 -12.18 7.05 -2.35
N SER A 89 -11.80 5.98 -1.66
CA SER A 89 -12.36 4.65 -1.85
C SER A 89 -13.79 4.54 -1.31
N ASP A 90 -14.01 5.00 -0.09
CA ASP A 90 -15.33 4.93 0.59
C ASP A 90 -16.37 5.81 -0.10
N ASN A 91 -15.95 6.96 -0.66
CA ASN A 91 -16.83 7.90 -1.35
C ASN A 91 -16.78 7.78 -2.88
N LYS A 92 -16.25 6.65 -3.39
CA LYS A 92 -16.03 6.45 -4.83
C LYS A 92 -17.27 6.72 -5.68
N SER A 93 -18.42 6.19 -5.31
CA SER A 93 -19.67 6.36 -6.05
C SER A 93 -20.13 7.83 -6.09
N TYR A 94 -20.08 8.49 -4.93
CA TYR A 94 -20.44 9.91 -4.81
C TYR A 94 -19.52 10.79 -5.66
N ILE A 95 -18.20 10.62 -5.52
CA ILE A 95 -17.23 11.42 -6.26
C ILE A 95 -17.34 11.16 -7.76
N SER A 96 -17.51 9.90 -8.19
CA SER A 96 -17.70 9.57 -9.61
C SER A 96 -18.95 10.22 -10.18
N SER A 97 -20.06 10.22 -9.46
CA SER A 97 -21.30 10.89 -9.87
C SER A 97 -21.11 12.41 -9.97
N ALA A 98 -20.45 13.02 -8.99
CA ALA A 98 -20.14 14.44 -8.99
C ALA A 98 -19.19 14.87 -10.12
N MET A 99 -18.26 13.97 -10.49
CA MET A 99 -17.28 14.20 -11.57
C MET A 99 -17.81 13.86 -12.98
N ASN A 100 -19.00 13.25 -13.07
CA ASN A 100 -19.65 12.90 -14.35
C ASN A 100 -20.34 14.12 -14.98
N LYS A 101 -19.54 15.10 -15.38
CA LYS A 101 -19.99 16.32 -16.07
C LYS A 101 -18.88 16.87 -16.94
N ASP A 102 -19.26 17.71 -17.90
CA ASP A 102 -18.30 18.37 -18.75
C ASP A 102 -17.58 19.52 -18.02
N PHE A 103 -16.28 19.53 -18.13
CA PHE A 103 -15.43 20.58 -17.58
C PHE A 103 -14.82 21.40 -18.72
N SER A 104 -14.81 22.71 -18.56
CA SER A 104 -14.23 23.64 -19.56
C SER A 104 -12.71 23.47 -19.73
N SER A 105 -12.03 22.89 -18.76
CA SER A 105 -10.59 22.63 -18.78
C SER A 105 -10.18 21.58 -17.74
N GLU A 106 -8.99 20.99 -17.93
CA GLU A 106 -8.37 20.11 -16.95
C GLU A 106 -8.19 20.81 -15.59
N TYR A 107 -7.78 22.06 -15.61
CA TYR A 107 -7.66 22.88 -14.40
C TYR A 107 -8.98 23.02 -13.64
N ALA A 108 -10.08 23.29 -14.36
CA ALA A 108 -11.41 23.35 -13.75
C ALA A 108 -11.83 22.03 -13.12
N LYS A 109 -11.52 20.89 -13.80
CA LYS A 109 -11.73 19.53 -13.30
C LYS A 109 -10.97 19.29 -12.00
N ILE A 110 -9.68 19.62 -11.95
CA ILE A 110 -8.82 19.47 -10.78
C ILE A 110 -9.36 20.31 -9.61
N ARG A 111 -9.70 21.58 -9.86
CA ARG A 111 -10.22 22.48 -8.83
C ARG A 111 -11.53 21.99 -8.23
N TYR A 112 -12.43 21.48 -9.08
CA TYR A 112 -13.70 20.94 -8.62
C TYR A 112 -13.51 19.66 -7.79
N PHE A 113 -12.68 18.73 -8.26
CA PHE A 113 -12.32 17.52 -7.50
C PHE A 113 -11.69 17.88 -6.16
N SER A 114 -10.75 18.84 -6.17
CA SER A 114 -10.10 19.30 -4.95
C SER A 114 -11.07 19.89 -3.94
N ALA A 115 -12.07 20.64 -4.40
CA ALA A 115 -13.09 21.20 -3.52
C ALA A 115 -13.90 20.10 -2.82
N ILE A 116 -14.26 19.03 -3.53
CA ILE A 116 -14.96 17.88 -2.95
C ILE A 116 -14.11 17.24 -1.84
N VAL A 117 -12.84 16.95 -2.13
CA VAL A 117 -11.94 16.32 -1.15
C VAL A 117 -11.71 17.25 0.04
N LYS A 118 -11.36 18.50 -0.19
CA LYS A 118 -11.03 19.47 0.86
C LYS A 118 -12.16 19.70 1.84
N ASN A 119 -13.39 19.77 1.35
CA ASN A 119 -14.57 20.08 2.19
C ASN A 119 -14.94 18.91 3.12
N SER A 120 -14.48 17.69 2.83
CA SER A 120 -14.90 16.49 3.56
C SER A 120 -13.77 15.77 4.28
N ILE A 121 -12.52 15.98 3.86
CA ILE A 121 -11.39 15.21 4.39
C ILE A 121 -11.08 15.51 5.86
N GLY A 122 -11.33 16.74 6.30
CA GLY A 122 -11.08 17.18 7.68
C GLY A 122 -11.95 16.47 8.72
N ASP A 123 -13.17 16.15 8.34
CA ASP A 123 -14.16 15.50 9.21
C ASP A 123 -14.29 13.99 8.96
N TYR A 124 -13.55 13.48 7.97
CA TYR A 124 -13.63 12.09 7.57
C TYR A 124 -13.07 11.15 8.63
N LYS A 125 -13.87 10.16 9.01
CA LYS A 125 -13.47 9.03 9.85
C LYS A 125 -13.56 7.77 9.03
N PRO A 126 -12.44 7.01 8.86
CA PRO A 126 -12.46 5.76 8.12
C PRO A 126 -13.52 4.82 8.68
N LEU A 127 -14.28 4.19 7.81
CA LEU A 127 -15.17 3.11 8.19
C LEU A 127 -14.29 2.01 8.81
N LYS A 128 -14.55 1.68 10.07
CA LYS A 128 -13.85 0.53 10.69
C LYS A 128 -14.21 -0.68 9.85
N PRO A 129 -13.23 -1.46 9.37
CA PRO A 129 -13.53 -2.70 8.69
C PRO A 129 -14.40 -3.53 9.65
N GLU A 130 -15.61 -3.89 9.21
CA GLU A 130 -16.40 -4.86 9.96
C GLU A 130 -15.50 -6.10 10.15
N PRO A 131 -15.43 -6.66 11.38
CA PRO A 131 -14.69 -7.89 11.58
C PRO A 131 -15.24 -8.89 10.57
N ILE A 132 -14.39 -9.32 9.63
CA ILE A 132 -14.73 -10.40 8.72
C ILE A 132 -15.13 -11.55 9.62
N LYS A 133 -16.44 -11.86 9.66
CA LYS A 133 -16.92 -13.10 10.28
C LYS A 133 -16.24 -14.19 9.46
N THR A 134 -15.11 -14.68 9.93
CA THR A 134 -14.52 -15.91 9.44
C THR A 134 -15.64 -16.94 9.59
N ALA A 135 -16.29 -17.29 8.47
CA ALA A 135 -17.10 -18.47 8.45
C ALA A 135 -16.18 -19.58 8.96
N GLU A 136 -16.55 -20.17 10.10
CA GLU A 136 -15.85 -21.33 10.61
C GLU A 136 -15.83 -22.30 9.44
N ALA A 137 -14.63 -22.55 8.91
CA ALA A 137 -14.47 -23.54 7.87
C ALA A 137 -14.84 -24.86 8.55
N GLU A 138 -16.04 -25.37 8.25
CA GLU A 138 -16.41 -26.72 8.65
C GLU A 138 -15.36 -27.64 8.05
N PHE A 139 -14.52 -28.15 8.92
CA PHE A 139 -13.50 -29.11 8.58
C PHE A 139 -14.23 -30.41 8.23
N TYR A 140 -14.54 -30.61 6.94
CA TYR A 140 -15.03 -31.89 6.46
C TYR A 140 -13.86 -32.87 6.55
N GLU A 141 -13.84 -33.70 7.60
CA GLU A 141 -13.01 -34.87 7.67
C GLU A 141 -13.36 -35.79 6.48
N THR A 142 -12.67 -35.61 5.38
CA THR A 142 -12.72 -36.58 4.29
C THR A 142 -12.03 -37.85 4.79
N LYS A 143 -12.82 -38.81 5.29
CA LYS A 143 -12.33 -40.16 5.59
C LYS A 143 -11.67 -40.70 4.33
N TYR A 144 -10.34 -40.77 4.34
CA TYR A 144 -9.57 -41.37 3.28
C TYR A 144 -9.98 -42.84 3.16
N GLN A 145 -10.72 -43.24 2.11
CA GLN A 145 -10.96 -44.59 1.75
C GLN A 145 -9.78 -45.06 0.89
N PRO A 146 -8.95 -46.03 1.36
CA PRO A 146 -7.85 -46.52 0.56
C PRO A 146 -8.41 -47.19 -0.70
N LYS A 147 -7.96 -46.72 -1.86
CA LYS A 147 -8.33 -47.34 -3.15
C LYS A 147 -7.99 -48.81 -3.09
N ARG A 148 -8.97 -49.67 -3.38
CA ARG A 148 -8.73 -51.15 -3.52
C ARG A 148 -7.55 -51.36 -4.44
N LYS A 149 -6.56 -52.15 -3.98
CA LYS A 149 -5.41 -52.54 -4.81
C LYS A 149 -5.98 -53.18 -6.09
N ARG A 150 -5.59 -52.67 -7.24
CA ARG A 150 -5.87 -53.33 -8.51
C ARG A 150 -5.12 -54.67 -8.47
N LYS A 151 -5.84 -55.79 -8.70
CA LYS A 151 -5.24 -57.12 -8.86
C LYS A 151 -4.27 -57.04 -10.03
N CYS A 152 -3.05 -57.50 -9.84
CA CYS A 152 -2.06 -57.59 -10.89
C CYS A 152 -2.43 -58.78 -11.81
N LEU A 153 -2.05 -58.72 -13.09
CA LEU A 153 -2.33 -59.82 -14.04
C LEU A 153 -1.81 -61.17 -13.56
N ALA A 154 -0.77 -61.16 -12.70
CA ALA A 154 -0.19 -62.38 -12.10
C ALA A 154 -1.14 -63.12 -11.14
N ASP A 155 -2.22 -62.47 -10.67
CA ASP A 155 -3.18 -63.11 -9.74
C ASP A 155 -4.26 -63.96 -10.45
N TYR A 156 -4.12 -64.18 -11.78
CA TYR A 156 -5.07 -64.93 -12.61
C TYR A 156 -4.50 -66.24 -13.20
N GLU A 157 -3.25 -66.60 -12.89
CA GLU A 157 -2.59 -67.79 -13.52
C GLU A 157 -2.63 -69.07 -12.67
N ASP A 158 -3.33 -69.18 -11.55
CA ASP A 158 -3.51 -70.36 -10.80
C ASP A 158 -4.98 -70.78 -10.66
N GLY A 159 -5.51 -71.43 -11.68
CA GLY A 159 -6.88 -71.94 -11.68
C GLY A 159 -7.08 -73.02 -12.76
N ASP A 160 -6.50 -74.19 -12.55
CA ASP A 160 -6.96 -75.48 -13.12
C ASP A 160 -7.38 -76.42 -11.99
#